data_42361642386f1117c2322cb3b14f4620
#
_entry.id   42361642386f1117c2322cb3b14f4620
#
_cell.length_a   1.000
_cell.length_b   1.000
_cell.length_c   1.000
_cell.angle_alpha   90.00
_cell.angle_beta   90.00
_cell.angle_gamma   90.00
#
_symmetry.space_group_name_H-M   'P 1'
#
loop_
_entity.id
_entity.type
_entity.pdbx_description
1 polymer ?
#
loop_
_entity_poly.entity_id
_entity_poly.type
_entity_poly.pdbx_seq_one_letter_code
_entity_poly.pdbx_strand_id
1 'polypeptide(L)'
;VDARERGEGNGVEYVFARKSIAAGDVAGLRPGVLEGVITGISWPKSCRWGTTSEYCSRPVRWLVALLDERVIPVRFAGLTAGNLTRGHRFLAPGPHGVATAADLLGVVEAAHVVSSEQAREAVIREGVAQAEQRTGARAELPEKTLLEVVNLCEQPTVLVGTFDEEFLRVPEEIIVDAMLMHQRYFPLYDADGKLTNNFIVVSNGDPAHADTITGGNERVVRARLSDAKFFYEEDLKHPLETYVDRLDEVVFQETLGTMKEKADRIVALAKHLAADAQLSEADAADAERAAYLAKADLVTNAVVEFTSVQGVMGSYYAAACGESDQVARAIADHYRPRFPGDEPPASDLGRIVATADKLATVRGLFALGQGPPGPPAPFALPRRAPRIAAMLDAGPHVTLAPAIAAPLDTT
;
A
#
# COMPACT_ATOMS: atom_id res chain seq x y z
N VAL A 1 32.70 44.41 21.81
CA VAL A 1 32.82 45.30 20.63
C VAL A 1 34.31 45.57 20.45
N ASP A 2 34.90 44.98 19.42
CA ASP A 2 36.37 44.95 19.25
C ASP A 2 36.87 46.22 18.57
N ALA A 3 36.02 46.93 17.84
CA ALA A 3 36.32 48.23 17.23
C ALA A 3 35.03 49.04 17.03
N ARG A 4 35.17 50.37 17.15
CA ARG A 4 34.14 51.33 16.72
C ARG A 4 34.75 52.13 15.55
N GLU A 5 34.10 52.06 14.41
CA GLU A 5 34.52 52.77 13.21
C GLU A 5 33.44 53.82 12.88
N ARG A 6 33.88 55.02 12.46
CA ARG A 6 32.98 56.05 11.95
C ARG A 6 32.99 55.96 10.43
N GLY A 7 31.85 55.99 9.83
CA GLY A 7 31.70 56.01 8.38
C GLY A 7 30.56 56.93 7.98
N GLU A 8 30.63 57.52 6.79
CA GLU A 8 29.64 58.40 6.25
C GLU A 8 28.80 57.68 5.20
N GLY A 9 27.48 57.77 5.31
CA GLY A 9 26.53 57.25 4.32
C GLY A 9 25.38 58.25 4.13
N ASN A 10 25.10 58.59 2.89
CA ASN A 10 24.02 59.53 2.53
C ASN A 10 24.11 60.91 3.24
N GLY A 11 25.34 61.40 3.48
CA GLY A 11 25.58 62.69 4.16
C GLY A 11 25.35 62.65 5.68
N VAL A 12 25.23 61.47 6.28
CA VAL A 12 25.04 61.27 7.73
C VAL A 12 26.22 60.45 8.25
N GLU A 13 26.78 60.89 9.39
CA GLU A 13 27.84 60.12 10.09
C GLU A 13 27.24 59.01 10.92
N TYR A 14 27.69 57.77 10.69
CA TYR A 14 27.30 56.58 11.44
C TYR A 14 28.47 56.03 12.27
N VAL A 15 28.16 55.47 13.40
CA VAL A 15 29.11 54.71 14.21
C VAL A 15 28.82 53.20 14.01
N PHE A 16 29.78 52.52 13.41
CA PHE A 16 29.72 51.08 13.23
C PHE A 16 30.46 50.40 14.39
N ALA A 17 29.84 49.30 14.88
CA ALA A 17 30.46 48.46 15.86
C ALA A 17 30.85 47.12 15.20
N ARG A 18 32.11 46.82 15.16
CA ARG A 18 32.58 45.49 14.73
C ARG A 18 32.73 44.61 15.96
N LYS A 19 32.04 43.47 15.91
CA LYS A 19 32.14 42.41 16.92
C LYS A 19 32.72 41.18 16.26
N SER A 20 33.92 40.80 16.66
CA SER A 20 34.48 39.49 16.27
C SER A 20 33.85 38.44 17.19
N ILE A 21 33.20 37.47 16.58
CA ILE A 21 32.72 36.28 17.28
C ILE A 21 33.74 35.18 17.01
N ALA A 22 34.48 34.77 18.01
CA ALA A 22 35.39 33.64 17.84
C ALA A 22 34.56 32.41 17.41
N ALA A 23 35.04 31.74 16.38
CA ALA A 23 34.45 30.47 15.98
C ALA A 23 34.55 29.52 17.17
N GLY A 24 33.43 29.04 17.66
CA GLY A 24 33.39 28.00 18.70
C GLY A 24 33.99 26.69 18.17
N ASP A 25 34.44 25.84 19.07
CA ASP A 25 34.84 24.46 18.70
C ASP A 25 33.64 23.74 18.13
N VAL A 26 33.63 23.58 16.81
CA VAL A 26 32.54 22.91 16.09
C VAL A 26 32.30 21.49 16.60
N ALA A 27 33.36 20.80 17.02
CA ALA A 27 33.25 19.45 17.57
C ALA A 27 32.60 19.42 18.96
N GLY A 28 32.79 20.47 19.77
CA GLY A 28 32.15 20.61 21.09
C GLY A 28 30.64 20.98 21.02
N LEU A 29 30.25 21.73 19.99
CA LEU A 29 28.85 22.16 19.78
C LEU A 29 27.96 21.11 19.10
N ARG A 30 28.55 20.24 18.28
CA ARG A 30 27.79 19.25 17.47
C ARG A 30 27.05 18.16 18.21
N PRO A 31 27.52 17.60 19.34
CA PRO A 31 26.76 16.56 20.05
C PRO A 31 25.34 16.99 20.34
N GLY A 32 25.14 18.13 21.00
CA GLY A 32 23.81 18.62 21.37
C GLY A 32 22.91 18.96 20.16
N VAL A 33 23.49 19.47 19.07
CA VAL A 33 22.75 19.72 17.83
C VAL A 33 22.28 18.42 17.19
N LEU A 34 23.16 17.42 17.09
CA LEU A 34 22.82 16.11 16.50
C LEU A 34 21.84 15.35 17.37
N GLU A 35 21.96 15.40 18.68
CA GLU A 35 20.99 14.85 19.64
C GLU A 35 19.60 15.50 19.43
N GLY A 36 19.56 16.82 19.27
CA GLY A 36 18.33 17.55 18.96
C GLY A 36 17.72 17.15 17.59
N VAL A 37 18.54 16.90 16.58
CA VAL A 37 18.07 16.41 15.27
C VAL A 37 17.47 15.01 15.42
N ILE A 38 18.15 14.07 16.06
CA ILE A 38 17.67 12.69 16.24
C ILE A 38 16.34 12.65 17.01
N THR A 39 16.25 13.39 18.10
CA THR A 39 15.06 13.44 18.94
C THR A 39 13.91 14.20 18.29
N GLY A 40 14.20 15.11 17.37
CA GLY A 40 13.22 15.89 16.60
C GLY A 40 12.60 15.14 15.42
N ILE A 41 13.10 13.96 15.03
CA ILE A 41 12.55 13.19 13.93
C ILE A 41 11.17 12.63 14.36
N SER A 42 10.12 12.97 13.58
CA SER A 42 8.79 12.43 13.77
C SER A 42 8.63 11.11 12.99
N TRP A 43 8.18 10.09 13.67
CA TRP A 43 7.96 8.76 13.12
C TRP A 43 6.46 8.46 13.01
N PRO A 44 5.91 8.12 11.83
CA PRO A 44 4.50 7.73 11.69
C PRO A 44 4.14 6.48 12.51
N LYS A 45 5.11 5.55 12.61
CA LYS A 45 5.04 4.39 13.51
C LYS A 45 6.36 4.32 14.27
N SER A 46 6.28 4.24 15.57
CA SER A 46 7.45 4.19 16.46
C SER A 46 7.29 3.14 17.54
N CYS A 47 8.41 2.69 18.09
CA CYS A 47 8.46 1.84 19.27
C CYS A 47 9.42 2.41 20.30
N ARG A 48 9.22 2.03 21.55
CA ARG A 48 10.18 2.15 22.64
C ARG A 48 10.83 0.79 22.86
N TRP A 49 12.05 0.78 23.36
CA TRP A 49 12.76 -0.47 23.65
C TRP A 49 13.63 -0.35 24.90
N GLY A 50 13.89 -1.48 25.53
CA GLY A 50 14.68 -1.53 26.77
C GLY A 50 14.06 -0.69 27.88
N THR A 51 14.90 0.06 28.57
CA THR A 51 14.52 0.95 29.70
C THR A 51 14.54 2.42 29.29
N THR A 52 14.70 2.73 28.00
CA THR A 52 14.80 4.09 27.47
C THR A 52 13.43 4.71 27.24
N SER A 53 13.38 6.05 27.22
CA SER A 53 12.15 6.81 26.94
C SER A 53 12.05 7.27 25.49
N GLU A 54 13.10 7.09 24.71
CA GLU A 54 13.21 7.52 23.33
C GLU A 54 12.38 6.67 22.39
N TYR A 55 11.97 7.29 21.29
CA TYR A 55 11.18 6.66 20.24
C TYR A 55 11.94 6.64 18.91
N CYS A 56 11.84 5.51 18.18
CA CYS A 56 12.32 5.38 16.82
C CYS A 56 11.46 4.36 16.05
N SER A 57 11.52 4.35 14.74
CA SER A 57 10.83 3.35 13.92
C SER A 57 11.31 1.91 14.20
N ARG A 58 12.58 1.77 14.62
CA ARG A 58 13.22 0.51 15.03
C ARG A 58 14.17 0.76 16.20
N PRO A 59 14.45 -0.26 17.05
CA PRO A 59 15.46 -0.15 18.10
C PRO A 59 16.84 0.19 17.53
N VAL A 60 17.40 1.34 17.94
CA VAL A 60 18.77 1.73 17.59
C VAL A 60 19.75 0.93 18.44
N ARG A 61 20.77 0.35 17.81
CA ARG A 61 21.72 -0.57 18.47
C ARG A 61 23.15 -0.05 18.48
N TRP A 62 23.50 0.86 17.59
CA TRP A 62 24.78 1.58 17.56
C TRP A 62 24.62 2.92 16.87
N LEU A 63 25.57 3.81 17.09
CA LEU A 63 25.65 5.12 16.45
C LEU A 63 27.09 5.35 15.97
N VAL A 64 27.23 5.91 14.77
CA VAL A 64 28.48 6.40 14.24
C VAL A 64 28.34 7.89 13.99
N ALA A 65 29.25 8.68 14.52
CA ALA A 65 29.31 10.12 14.25
C ALA A 65 30.77 10.58 14.19
N LEU A 66 31.19 11.03 13.04
CA LEU A 66 32.54 11.47 12.74
C LEU A 66 32.56 12.87 12.12
N LEU A 67 33.55 13.66 12.50
CA LEU A 67 33.96 14.85 11.80
C LEU A 67 35.42 14.64 11.39
N ASP A 68 35.61 14.40 10.11
CA ASP A 68 36.87 13.89 9.57
C ASP A 68 37.27 12.59 10.32
N GLU A 69 38.35 12.58 11.09
CA GLU A 69 38.85 11.46 11.89
C GLU A 69 38.34 11.50 13.33
N ARG A 70 37.73 12.63 13.75
CA ARG A 70 37.31 12.83 15.14
C ARG A 70 35.92 12.31 15.43
N VAL A 71 35.83 11.43 16.43
CA VAL A 71 34.52 10.95 16.93
C VAL A 71 33.78 12.08 17.63
N ILE A 72 32.53 12.27 17.27
CA ILE A 72 31.59 13.18 17.95
C ILE A 72 30.71 12.35 18.89
N PRO A 73 30.78 12.55 20.21
CA PRO A 73 30.12 11.70 21.20
C PRO A 73 28.64 12.03 21.34
N VAL A 74 27.86 11.77 20.29
CA VAL A 74 26.39 11.92 20.24
C VAL A 74 25.75 10.83 21.09
N ARG A 75 24.75 11.20 21.90
CA ARG A 75 24.04 10.27 22.76
C ARG A 75 22.58 10.12 22.30
N PHE A 76 22.10 8.87 22.29
CA PHE A 76 20.70 8.56 22.01
C PHE A 76 20.34 7.18 22.57
N ALA A 77 19.24 7.07 23.28
CA ALA A 77 18.69 5.81 23.79
C ALA A 77 19.73 4.95 24.56
N GLY A 78 20.51 5.60 25.43
CA GLY A 78 21.53 4.94 26.24
C GLY A 78 22.82 4.59 25.49
N LEU A 79 22.92 4.91 24.20
CA LEU A 79 24.10 4.71 23.36
C LEU A 79 24.94 5.99 23.28
N THR A 80 26.24 5.81 23.08
CA THR A 80 27.14 6.90 22.69
C THR A 80 27.77 6.55 21.34
N ALA A 81 27.77 7.49 20.42
CA ALA A 81 28.37 7.31 19.11
C ALA A 81 29.89 7.05 19.20
N GLY A 82 30.34 6.20 18.30
CA GLY A 82 31.75 5.88 18.09
C GLY A 82 32.12 5.90 16.63
N ASN A 83 33.16 5.14 16.29
CA ASN A 83 33.61 4.92 14.93
C ASN A 83 33.45 3.45 14.48
N LEU A 84 32.65 2.67 15.18
CA LEU A 84 32.38 1.28 14.81
C LEU A 84 30.97 1.16 14.22
N THR A 85 30.88 0.72 12.98
CA THR A 85 29.62 0.35 12.32
C THR A 85 29.47 -1.15 12.25
N ARG A 86 28.38 -1.63 11.64
CA ARG A 86 28.15 -3.04 11.36
C ARG A 86 27.80 -3.20 9.90
N GLY A 87 28.23 -4.33 9.34
CA GLY A 87 27.88 -4.77 8.01
C GLY A 87 26.66 -5.67 7.98
N HIS A 88 26.47 -6.34 6.87
CA HIS A 88 25.40 -7.30 6.67
C HIS A 88 25.53 -8.45 7.69
N ARG A 89 24.39 -8.79 8.31
CA ARG A 89 24.35 -9.70 9.48
C ARG A 89 25.00 -11.06 9.23
N PHE A 90 24.84 -11.62 8.04
CA PHE A 90 25.33 -12.94 7.69
C PHE A 90 26.65 -12.89 6.92
N LEU A 91 26.80 -11.94 5.97
CA LEU A 91 27.94 -11.89 5.06
C LEU A 91 29.16 -11.19 5.70
N ALA A 92 28.93 -10.24 6.61
CA ALA A 92 29.99 -9.51 7.29
C ALA A 92 29.62 -9.25 8.77
N PRO A 93 29.53 -10.32 9.59
CA PRO A 93 29.16 -10.18 10.99
C PRO A 93 30.24 -9.45 11.79
N GLY A 94 29.82 -8.69 12.80
CA GLY A 94 30.72 -8.01 13.72
C GLY A 94 30.85 -6.51 13.47
N PRO A 95 31.73 -5.83 14.23
CA PRO A 95 32.00 -4.41 14.08
C PRO A 95 33.03 -4.15 12.97
N HIS A 96 32.84 -3.06 12.24
CA HIS A 96 33.75 -2.55 11.22
C HIS A 96 34.20 -1.14 11.61
N GLY A 97 35.51 -0.89 11.64
CA GLY A 97 36.08 0.42 11.98
C GLY A 97 35.96 1.40 10.82
N VAL A 98 35.53 2.61 11.12
CA VAL A 98 35.48 3.73 10.20
C VAL A 98 36.55 4.72 10.62
N ALA A 99 37.59 4.90 9.81
CA ALA A 99 38.73 5.76 10.16
C ALA A 99 38.36 7.23 10.01
N THR A 100 37.73 7.60 8.90
CA THR A 100 37.28 8.97 8.65
C THR A 100 35.79 8.99 8.22
N ALA A 101 35.16 10.15 8.33
CA ALA A 101 33.78 10.32 7.87
C ALA A 101 33.61 9.96 6.39
N ALA A 102 34.60 10.23 5.56
CA ALA A 102 34.60 9.93 4.12
C ALA A 102 34.62 8.43 3.82
N ASP A 103 35.20 7.62 4.72
CA ASP A 103 35.34 6.17 4.51
C ASP A 103 34.04 5.40 4.77
N LEU A 104 33.05 6.00 5.45
CA LEU A 104 31.86 5.31 5.96
C LEU A 104 31.15 4.49 4.87
N LEU A 105 30.88 5.09 3.71
CA LEU A 105 30.16 4.41 2.62
C LEU A 105 30.99 3.25 2.07
N GLY A 106 32.27 3.41 1.86
CA GLY A 106 33.16 2.35 1.40
C GLY A 106 33.25 1.18 2.39
N VAL A 107 33.27 1.48 3.70
CA VAL A 107 33.31 0.47 4.76
C VAL A 107 32.02 -0.36 4.78
N VAL A 108 30.83 0.26 4.67
CA VAL A 108 29.58 -0.46 4.67
C VAL A 108 29.37 -1.25 3.38
N GLU A 109 29.81 -0.73 2.23
CA GLU A 109 29.78 -1.46 0.95
C GLU A 109 30.69 -2.69 0.98
N ALA A 110 31.93 -2.53 1.48
CA ALA A 110 32.85 -3.67 1.68
C ALA A 110 32.30 -4.70 2.69
N ALA A 111 31.42 -4.28 3.57
CA ALA A 111 30.71 -5.12 4.54
C ALA A 111 29.32 -5.58 4.02
N HIS A 112 29.12 -5.65 2.71
CA HIS A 112 27.91 -6.14 2.06
C HIS A 112 26.64 -5.35 2.42
N VAL A 113 26.72 -4.03 2.51
CA VAL A 113 25.57 -3.14 2.66
C VAL A 113 25.55 -2.15 1.50
N VAL A 114 24.65 -2.38 0.55
CA VAL A 114 24.42 -1.44 -0.56
C VAL A 114 23.63 -0.27 -0.01
N SER A 115 24.32 0.83 0.30
CA SER A 115 23.75 1.98 1.00
C SER A 115 22.76 2.80 0.14
N SER A 116 23.01 2.88 -1.16
CA SER A 116 22.17 3.63 -2.11
C SER A 116 20.89 2.87 -2.44
N GLU A 117 19.73 3.53 -2.28
CA GLU A 117 18.43 3.01 -2.68
C GLU A 117 18.40 2.70 -4.18
N GLN A 118 18.89 3.62 -5.00
CA GLN A 118 18.97 3.46 -6.46
C GLN A 118 19.85 2.27 -6.86
N ALA A 119 20.97 2.06 -6.15
CA ALA A 119 21.85 0.93 -6.42
C ALA A 119 21.16 -0.42 -6.04
N ARG A 120 20.45 -0.46 -4.92
CA ARG A 120 19.68 -1.66 -4.55
C ARG A 120 18.58 -1.97 -5.56
N GLU A 121 17.85 -0.94 -6.01
CA GLU A 121 16.83 -1.10 -7.05
C GLU A 121 17.44 -1.62 -8.36
N ALA A 122 18.58 -1.08 -8.79
CA ALA A 122 19.27 -1.55 -9.98
C ALA A 122 19.66 -3.04 -9.89
N VAL A 123 20.21 -3.46 -8.76
CA VAL A 123 20.54 -4.89 -8.50
C VAL A 123 19.29 -5.77 -8.58
N ILE A 124 18.18 -5.33 -8.00
CA ILE A 124 16.90 -6.07 -8.03
C ILE A 124 16.40 -6.18 -9.48
N ARG A 125 16.33 -5.08 -10.21
CA ARG A 125 15.84 -5.07 -11.61
C ARG A 125 16.72 -5.93 -12.53
N GLU A 126 18.04 -5.90 -12.36
CA GLU A 126 18.96 -6.75 -13.10
C GLU A 126 18.73 -8.24 -12.78
N GLY A 127 18.60 -8.58 -11.50
CA GLY A 127 18.30 -9.95 -11.06
C GLY A 127 16.94 -10.45 -11.56
N VAL A 128 15.93 -9.57 -11.61
CA VAL A 128 14.63 -9.89 -12.21
C VAL A 128 14.76 -10.16 -13.70
N ALA A 129 15.47 -9.33 -14.45
CA ALA A 129 15.69 -9.55 -15.88
C ALA A 129 16.38 -10.90 -16.16
N GLN A 130 17.34 -11.29 -15.33
CA GLN A 130 17.98 -12.60 -15.40
C GLN A 130 17.01 -13.75 -15.09
N ALA A 131 16.11 -13.54 -14.11
CA ALA A 131 15.07 -14.51 -13.77
C ALA A 131 14.06 -14.69 -14.92
N GLU A 132 13.62 -13.59 -15.55
CA GLU A 132 12.77 -13.61 -16.73
C GLU A 132 13.40 -14.39 -17.91
N GLN A 133 14.68 -14.16 -18.17
CA GLN A 133 15.42 -14.91 -19.21
C GLN A 133 15.48 -16.40 -18.93
N ARG A 134 15.68 -16.79 -17.66
CA ARG A 134 15.75 -18.21 -17.26
C ARG A 134 14.42 -18.92 -17.32
N THR A 135 13.35 -18.24 -16.98
CA THR A 135 12.00 -18.82 -16.90
C THR A 135 11.21 -18.68 -18.20
N GLY A 136 11.61 -17.76 -19.08
CA GLY A 136 10.85 -17.41 -20.29
C GLY A 136 9.57 -16.64 -19.97
N ALA A 137 9.41 -16.15 -18.75
CA ALA A 137 8.22 -15.45 -18.25
C ALA A 137 8.55 -13.99 -17.91
N ARG A 138 7.54 -13.16 -17.72
CA ARG A 138 7.68 -11.74 -17.35
C ARG A 138 7.20 -11.51 -15.94
N ALA A 139 7.97 -10.77 -15.15
CA ALA A 139 7.60 -10.40 -13.80
C ALA A 139 6.70 -9.15 -13.79
N GLU A 140 5.67 -9.17 -12.94
CA GLU A 140 4.95 -7.98 -12.57
C GLU A 140 5.62 -7.35 -11.34
N LEU A 141 6.09 -6.10 -11.48
CA LEU A 141 6.79 -5.35 -10.45
C LEU A 141 6.00 -4.09 -10.08
N PRO A 142 4.92 -4.17 -9.27
CA PRO A 142 4.22 -2.98 -8.83
C PRO A 142 5.17 -2.05 -8.06
N GLU A 143 5.22 -0.78 -8.47
CA GLU A 143 6.17 0.21 -7.96
C GLU A 143 6.17 0.33 -6.44
N LYS A 144 4.98 0.29 -5.84
CA LYS A 144 4.83 0.33 -4.39
C LYS A 144 5.52 -0.86 -3.71
N THR A 145 5.30 -2.09 -4.20
CA THR A 145 5.89 -3.30 -3.64
C THR A 145 7.39 -3.33 -3.88
N LEU A 146 7.84 -2.91 -5.06
CA LEU A 146 9.27 -2.81 -5.37
C LEU A 146 9.98 -1.85 -4.41
N LEU A 147 9.43 -0.66 -4.17
CA LEU A 147 9.98 0.30 -3.22
C LEU A 147 10.03 -0.26 -1.78
N GLU A 148 9.00 -0.99 -1.35
CA GLU A 148 9.03 -1.69 -0.07
C GLU A 148 10.19 -2.68 0.00
N VAL A 149 10.37 -3.51 -1.03
CA VAL A 149 11.42 -4.53 -1.10
C VAL A 149 12.82 -3.91 -1.12
N VAL A 150 13.04 -2.87 -1.92
CA VAL A 150 14.28 -2.09 -1.97
C VAL A 150 14.69 -1.60 -0.58
N ASN A 151 13.72 -1.22 0.26
CA ASN A 151 13.97 -0.72 1.60
C ASN A 151 13.98 -1.82 2.70
N LEU A 152 13.69 -3.07 2.35
CA LEU A 152 13.78 -4.22 3.26
C LEU A 152 15.13 -4.94 3.20
N CYS A 153 15.93 -4.72 2.16
CA CYS A 153 17.19 -5.42 1.91
C CYS A 153 18.39 -4.48 2.04
N GLU A 154 19.51 -5.00 2.55
CA GLU A 154 20.83 -4.36 2.55
C GLU A 154 21.68 -4.86 1.36
N GLN A 155 21.56 -6.17 1.05
CA GLN A 155 22.24 -6.86 -0.04
C GLN A 155 21.22 -7.73 -0.78
N PRO A 156 20.46 -7.17 -1.74
CA PRO A 156 19.40 -7.92 -2.39
C PRO A 156 19.94 -9.04 -3.29
N THR A 157 19.32 -10.20 -3.17
CA THR A 157 19.55 -11.37 -4.04
C THR A 157 18.20 -11.80 -4.60
N VAL A 158 18.08 -11.87 -5.93
CA VAL A 158 16.85 -12.30 -6.61
C VAL A 158 16.85 -13.81 -6.79
N LEU A 159 15.82 -14.47 -6.27
CA LEU A 159 15.61 -15.91 -6.34
C LEU A 159 14.29 -16.20 -7.06
N VAL A 160 14.21 -17.35 -7.72
CA VAL A 160 12.98 -17.87 -8.34
C VAL A 160 12.54 -19.09 -7.56
N GLY A 161 11.33 -19.01 -7.01
CA GLY A 161 10.65 -20.12 -6.37
C GLY A 161 9.49 -20.64 -7.22
N THR A 162 8.97 -21.81 -6.85
CA THR A 162 7.86 -22.47 -7.50
C THR A 162 6.80 -22.88 -6.48
N PHE A 163 5.58 -23.04 -6.96
CA PHE A 163 4.49 -23.65 -6.19
C PHE A 163 3.77 -24.72 -7.03
N ASP A 164 2.95 -25.53 -6.38
CA ASP A 164 2.29 -26.64 -7.06
C ASP A 164 1.25 -26.12 -8.06
N GLU A 165 1.26 -26.58 -9.30
CA GLU A 165 0.38 -26.14 -10.38
C GLU A 165 -1.11 -26.28 -10.06
N GLU A 166 -1.49 -27.14 -9.11
CA GLU A 166 -2.87 -27.30 -8.70
C GLU A 166 -3.49 -25.99 -8.18
N PHE A 167 -2.67 -25.08 -7.61
CA PHE A 167 -3.13 -23.79 -7.12
C PHE A 167 -3.53 -22.84 -8.23
N LEU A 168 -3.08 -23.02 -9.47
CA LEU A 168 -3.51 -22.22 -10.62
C LEU A 168 -5.00 -22.41 -10.98
N ARG A 169 -5.71 -23.33 -10.31
CA ARG A 169 -7.17 -23.48 -10.41
C ARG A 169 -7.95 -22.48 -9.56
N VAL A 170 -7.29 -21.85 -8.59
CA VAL A 170 -7.84 -20.77 -7.78
C VAL A 170 -7.78 -19.48 -8.62
N PRO A 171 -8.72 -18.53 -8.46
CA PRO A 171 -8.65 -17.25 -9.15
C PRO A 171 -7.29 -16.58 -9.02
N GLU A 172 -6.77 -16.09 -10.15
CA GLU A 172 -5.43 -15.51 -10.23
C GLU A 172 -5.23 -14.38 -9.22
N GLU A 173 -6.23 -13.54 -9.04
CA GLU A 173 -6.14 -12.35 -8.23
C GLU A 173 -5.90 -12.67 -6.75
N ILE A 174 -6.44 -13.77 -6.24
CA ILE A 174 -6.19 -14.17 -4.84
C ILE A 174 -4.78 -14.78 -4.70
N ILE A 175 -4.28 -15.48 -5.72
CA ILE A 175 -2.91 -16.00 -5.74
C ILE A 175 -1.92 -14.83 -5.75
N VAL A 176 -2.14 -13.86 -6.64
CA VAL A 176 -1.31 -12.67 -6.78
C VAL A 176 -1.34 -11.84 -5.49
N ASP A 177 -2.50 -11.65 -4.89
CA ASP A 177 -2.63 -10.94 -3.62
C ASP A 177 -1.86 -11.62 -2.49
N ALA A 178 -1.99 -12.94 -2.36
CA ALA A 178 -1.24 -13.72 -1.37
C ALA A 178 0.28 -13.55 -1.53
N MET A 179 0.77 -13.44 -2.76
CA MET A 179 2.19 -13.22 -3.05
C MET A 179 2.61 -11.76 -2.83
N LEU A 180 1.97 -10.80 -3.50
CA LEU A 180 2.37 -9.40 -3.51
C LEU A 180 2.11 -8.71 -2.16
N MET A 181 0.90 -8.81 -1.63
CA MET A 181 0.50 -8.02 -0.46
C MET A 181 0.99 -8.62 0.84
N HIS A 182 1.02 -9.96 0.93
CA HIS A 182 1.39 -10.64 2.17
C HIS A 182 2.89 -10.97 2.25
N GLN A 183 3.52 -11.35 1.11
CA GLN A 183 4.90 -11.83 1.10
C GLN A 183 5.88 -10.90 0.35
N ARG A 184 5.42 -9.94 -0.44
CA ARG A 184 6.22 -9.10 -1.34
C ARG A 184 6.99 -9.94 -2.36
N TYR A 185 6.39 -11.04 -2.81
CA TYR A 185 6.88 -11.84 -3.92
C TYR A 185 6.23 -11.36 -5.21
N PHE A 186 6.97 -11.41 -6.31
CA PHE A 186 6.49 -10.92 -7.60
C PHE A 186 6.05 -12.10 -8.47
N PRO A 187 4.82 -12.08 -8.99
CA PRO A 187 4.33 -13.12 -9.88
C PRO A 187 5.03 -13.06 -11.24
N LEU A 188 5.07 -14.21 -11.91
CA LEU A 188 5.62 -14.37 -13.25
C LEU A 188 4.50 -14.82 -14.20
N TYR A 189 4.41 -14.17 -15.36
CA TYR A 189 3.42 -14.42 -16.40
C TYR A 189 4.09 -14.95 -17.67
N ASP A 190 3.45 -15.90 -18.33
CA ASP A 190 3.89 -16.42 -19.61
C ASP A 190 3.69 -15.42 -20.77
N ALA A 191 4.04 -15.84 -21.99
CA ALA A 191 3.91 -15.00 -23.18
C ALA A 191 2.45 -14.66 -23.55
N ASP A 192 1.50 -15.46 -23.10
CA ASP A 192 0.06 -15.26 -23.30
C ASP A 192 -0.56 -14.39 -22.17
N GLY A 193 0.24 -13.94 -21.22
CA GLY A 193 -0.19 -13.15 -20.08
C GLY A 193 -0.88 -13.95 -18.99
N LYS A 194 -0.70 -15.27 -18.94
CA LYS A 194 -1.25 -16.13 -17.88
C LYS A 194 -0.25 -16.28 -16.74
N LEU A 195 -0.76 -16.29 -15.53
CA LEU A 195 0.04 -16.54 -14.34
C LEU A 195 0.71 -17.92 -14.42
N THR A 196 2.01 -17.95 -14.19
CA THR A 196 2.77 -19.20 -14.07
C THR A 196 2.83 -19.65 -12.61
N ASN A 197 3.29 -20.86 -12.36
CA ASN A 197 3.57 -21.34 -10.99
C ASN A 197 4.95 -20.92 -10.48
N ASN A 198 5.59 -19.94 -11.09
CA ASN A 198 6.85 -19.38 -10.63
C ASN A 198 6.63 -18.02 -10.00
N PHE A 199 7.48 -17.67 -9.05
CA PHE A 199 7.47 -16.36 -8.42
C PHE A 199 8.89 -15.89 -8.09
N ILE A 200 9.06 -14.58 -7.97
CA ILE A 200 10.33 -13.98 -7.59
C ILE A 200 10.31 -13.60 -6.12
N VAL A 201 11.39 -13.95 -5.43
CA VAL A 201 11.71 -13.52 -4.08
C VAL A 201 12.96 -12.66 -4.11
N VAL A 202 12.94 -11.51 -3.45
CA VAL A 202 14.14 -10.74 -3.18
C VAL A 202 14.57 -11.01 -1.75
N SER A 203 15.67 -11.70 -1.61
CA SER A 203 16.23 -12.11 -0.32
C SER A 203 17.33 -11.15 0.15
N ASN A 204 17.42 -10.95 1.46
CA ASN A 204 18.56 -10.33 2.14
C ASN A 204 19.44 -11.40 2.81
N GLY A 205 19.36 -12.65 2.38
CA GLY A 205 20.13 -13.76 2.92
C GLY A 205 21.47 -13.96 2.20
N ASP A 206 22.26 -14.94 2.68
CA ASP A 206 23.50 -15.34 2.04
C ASP A 206 23.19 -16.08 0.73
N PRO A 207 23.63 -15.59 -0.44
CA PRO A 207 23.40 -16.25 -1.73
C PRO A 207 24.03 -17.66 -1.82
N ALA A 208 25.01 -17.99 -0.99
CA ALA A 208 25.55 -19.35 -0.91
C ALA A 208 24.51 -20.40 -0.42
N HIS A 209 23.44 -19.93 0.20
CA HIS A 209 22.32 -20.75 0.69
C HIS A 209 21.03 -20.53 -0.09
N ALA A 210 21.12 -20.10 -1.35
CA ALA A 210 19.98 -19.75 -2.21
C ALA A 210 18.91 -20.86 -2.25
N ASP A 211 19.29 -22.12 -2.43
CA ASP A 211 18.35 -23.25 -2.49
C ASP A 211 17.57 -23.44 -1.18
N THR A 212 18.24 -23.30 -0.04
CA THR A 212 17.61 -23.40 1.28
C THR A 212 16.63 -22.24 1.51
N ILE A 213 17.02 -21.05 1.10
CA ILE A 213 16.18 -19.84 1.20
C ILE A 213 14.95 -19.99 0.30
N THR A 214 15.15 -20.40 -0.95
CA THR A 214 14.07 -20.63 -1.92
C THR A 214 13.08 -21.66 -1.39
N GLY A 215 13.53 -22.84 -0.97
CA GLY A 215 12.66 -23.86 -0.41
C GLY A 215 11.94 -23.44 0.88
N GLY A 216 12.54 -22.51 1.66
CA GLY A 216 11.85 -21.86 2.79
C GLY A 216 10.68 -20.99 2.35
N ASN A 217 10.89 -20.16 1.32
CA ASN A 217 9.87 -19.29 0.76
C ASN A 217 8.76 -20.05 0.03
N GLU A 218 9.11 -21.11 -0.70
CA GLU A 218 8.13 -22.01 -1.33
C GLU A 218 7.18 -22.65 -0.33
N ARG A 219 7.67 -23.05 0.85
CA ARG A 219 6.81 -23.57 1.92
C ARG A 219 5.85 -22.51 2.45
N VAL A 220 6.30 -21.25 2.57
CA VAL A 220 5.43 -20.14 3.00
C VAL A 220 4.35 -19.90 1.96
N VAL A 221 4.70 -19.81 0.67
CA VAL A 221 3.74 -19.64 -0.43
C VAL A 221 2.75 -20.79 -0.46
N ARG A 222 3.21 -22.04 -0.40
CA ARG A 222 2.33 -23.22 -0.38
C ARG A 222 1.30 -23.14 0.75
N ALA A 223 1.72 -22.78 1.96
CA ALA A 223 0.78 -22.64 3.09
C ALA A 223 -0.29 -21.59 2.81
N ARG A 224 0.11 -20.41 2.31
CA ARG A 224 -0.82 -19.32 1.97
C ARG A 224 -1.76 -19.68 0.83
N LEU A 225 -1.26 -20.34 -0.21
CA LEU A 225 -2.09 -20.78 -1.33
C LEU A 225 -3.02 -21.93 -0.94
N SER A 226 -2.63 -22.79 0.01
CA SER A 226 -3.51 -23.81 0.58
C SER A 226 -4.67 -23.17 1.34
N ASP A 227 -4.42 -22.12 2.13
CA ASP A 227 -5.46 -21.35 2.81
C ASP A 227 -6.39 -20.69 1.78
N ALA A 228 -5.83 -20.02 0.77
CA ALA A 228 -6.60 -19.36 -0.29
C ALA A 228 -7.50 -20.34 -1.05
N LYS A 229 -6.95 -21.50 -1.43
CA LYS A 229 -7.70 -22.58 -2.09
C LYS A 229 -8.83 -23.10 -1.19
N PHE A 230 -8.53 -23.36 0.07
CA PHE A 230 -9.51 -23.84 1.03
C PHE A 230 -10.68 -22.85 1.20
N PHE A 231 -10.40 -21.56 1.39
CA PHE A 231 -11.43 -20.53 1.53
C PHE A 231 -12.27 -20.40 0.26
N TYR A 232 -11.63 -20.39 -0.91
CA TYR A 232 -12.34 -20.33 -2.18
C TYR A 232 -13.29 -21.52 -2.39
N GLU A 233 -12.80 -22.74 -2.13
CA GLU A 233 -13.60 -23.97 -2.27
C GLU A 233 -14.72 -24.05 -1.23
N GLU A 234 -14.52 -23.58 0.01
CA GLU A 234 -15.57 -23.50 1.03
C GLU A 234 -16.64 -22.49 0.64
N ASP A 235 -16.24 -21.31 0.16
CA ASP A 235 -17.18 -20.27 -0.24
C ASP A 235 -18.06 -20.71 -1.43
N LEU A 236 -17.52 -21.50 -2.36
CA LEU A 236 -18.25 -22.05 -3.50
C LEU A 236 -19.34 -23.07 -3.13
N LYS A 237 -19.34 -23.60 -1.91
CA LYS A 237 -20.39 -24.55 -1.46
C LYS A 237 -21.76 -23.92 -1.28
N HIS A 238 -21.80 -22.59 -1.21
CA HIS A 238 -23.01 -21.82 -1.01
C HIS A 238 -23.20 -20.79 -2.12
N PRO A 239 -24.42 -20.61 -2.64
CA PRO A 239 -24.70 -19.54 -3.58
C PRO A 239 -24.34 -18.17 -2.99
N LEU A 240 -23.78 -17.26 -3.82
CA LEU A 240 -23.37 -15.92 -3.39
C LEU A 240 -24.51 -15.15 -2.68
N GLU A 241 -25.76 -15.37 -3.11
CA GLU A 241 -26.93 -14.75 -2.52
C GLU A 241 -27.10 -15.07 -1.02
N THR A 242 -26.69 -16.25 -0.58
CA THR A 242 -26.82 -16.65 0.84
C THR A 242 -25.94 -15.81 1.78
N TYR A 243 -24.92 -15.13 1.24
CA TYR A 243 -24.06 -14.26 2.01
C TYR A 243 -24.65 -12.84 2.19
N VAL A 244 -25.69 -12.47 1.42
CA VAL A 244 -26.29 -11.13 1.50
C VAL A 244 -26.89 -10.85 2.88
N ASP A 245 -27.59 -11.82 3.48
CA ASP A 245 -28.20 -11.64 4.80
C ASP A 245 -27.16 -11.51 5.91
N ARG A 246 -25.96 -12.10 5.74
CA ARG A 246 -24.86 -11.97 6.69
C ARG A 246 -24.23 -10.58 6.69
N LEU A 247 -24.52 -9.73 5.71
CA LEU A 247 -24.09 -8.34 5.70
C LEU A 247 -24.66 -7.51 6.87
N ASP A 248 -25.70 -7.99 7.53
CA ASP A 248 -26.21 -7.41 8.78
C ASP A 248 -25.24 -7.50 9.94
N GLU A 249 -24.30 -8.46 9.90
CA GLU A 249 -23.25 -8.63 10.90
C GLU A 249 -22.13 -7.58 10.75
N VAL A 250 -22.08 -6.86 9.61
CA VAL A 250 -21.02 -5.90 9.27
C VAL A 250 -21.55 -4.47 9.40
N VAL A 251 -21.05 -3.72 10.36
CA VAL A 251 -21.40 -2.31 10.54
C VAL A 251 -20.76 -1.49 9.42
N PHE A 252 -21.58 -0.75 8.67
CA PHE A 252 -21.10 0.23 7.71
C PHE A 252 -20.72 1.55 8.41
N GLN A 253 -21.65 2.10 9.19
CA GLN A 253 -21.44 3.29 10.00
C GLN A 253 -22.54 3.31 11.09
N GLU A 254 -22.17 3.70 12.31
CA GLU A 254 -23.05 3.59 13.50
C GLU A 254 -24.49 4.10 13.31
N THR A 255 -24.64 5.22 12.60
CA THR A 255 -25.96 5.85 12.37
C THR A 255 -26.60 5.42 11.04
N LEU A 256 -25.79 5.02 10.05
CA LEU A 256 -26.27 4.56 8.74
C LEU A 256 -26.49 3.05 8.70
N GLY A 257 -26.22 2.37 9.82
CA GLY A 257 -26.50 0.97 10.00
C GLY A 257 -25.49 0.01 9.37
N THR A 258 -25.99 -1.13 8.90
CA THR A 258 -25.19 -2.27 8.45
C THR A 258 -24.81 -2.18 6.97
N MET A 259 -23.94 -3.09 6.54
CA MET A 259 -23.62 -3.26 5.10
C MET A 259 -24.83 -3.81 4.33
N LYS A 260 -25.74 -4.54 4.97
CA LYS A 260 -27.01 -4.98 4.35
C LYS A 260 -27.88 -3.78 3.99
N GLU A 261 -28.12 -2.90 4.95
CA GLU A 261 -28.88 -1.67 4.72
C GLU A 261 -28.23 -0.75 3.68
N LYS A 262 -26.90 -0.74 3.64
CA LYS A 262 -26.17 -0.06 2.54
C LYS A 262 -26.42 -0.74 1.20
N ALA A 263 -26.40 -2.08 1.13
CA ALA A 263 -26.67 -2.81 -0.10
C ALA A 263 -28.11 -2.55 -0.60
N ASP A 264 -29.08 -2.50 0.28
CA ASP A 264 -30.47 -2.18 -0.07
C ASP A 264 -30.60 -0.74 -0.64
N ARG A 265 -29.88 0.24 -0.09
CA ARG A 265 -29.76 1.59 -0.66
C ARG A 265 -29.10 1.60 -2.02
N ILE A 266 -28.09 0.76 -2.25
CA ILE A 266 -27.43 0.63 -3.56
C ILE A 266 -28.42 0.06 -4.59
N VAL A 267 -29.19 -0.97 -4.24
CA VAL A 267 -30.24 -1.54 -5.10
C VAL A 267 -31.27 -0.49 -5.51
N ALA A 268 -31.81 0.26 -4.54
CA ALA A 268 -32.79 1.30 -4.83
C ALA A 268 -32.24 2.38 -5.77
N LEU A 269 -30.98 2.80 -5.56
CA LEU A 269 -30.32 3.78 -6.42
C LEU A 269 -30.00 3.21 -7.81
N ALA A 270 -29.52 1.95 -7.91
CA ALA A 270 -29.24 1.31 -9.18
C ALA A 270 -30.49 1.21 -10.04
N LYS A 271 -31.62 0.81 -9.45
CA LYS A 271 -32.93 0.77 -10.12
C LYS A 271 -33.37 2.14 -10.66
N HIS A 272 -33.21 3.17 -9.82
CA HIS A 272 -33.54 4.55 -10.25
C HIS A 272 -32.65 5.02 -11.40
N LEU A 273 -31.34 4.81 -11.29
CA LEU A 273 -30.35 5.21 -12.31
C LEU A 273 -30.51 4.42 -13.61
N ALA A 274 -30.86 3.12 -13.54
CA ALA A 274 -31.13 2.30 -14.71
C ALA A 274 -32.37 2.81 -15.51
N ALA A 275 -33.42 3.19 -14.76
CA ALA A 275 -34.63 3.77 -15.37
C ALA A 275 -34.36 5.13 -16.02
N ASP A 276 -33.59 6.01 -15.37
CA ASP A 276 -33.21 7.32 -15.88
C ASP A 276 -32.30 7.19 -17.13
N ALA A 277 -31.40 6.22 -17.12
CA ALA A 277 -30.55 5.86 -18.25
C ALA A 277 -31.31 5.20 -19.41
N GLN A 278 -32.57 4.89 -19.25
CA GLN A 278 -33.42 4.19 -20.24
C GLN A 278 -32.82 2.84 -20.68
N LEU A 279 -32.24 2.09 -19.76
CA LEU A 279 -31.75 0.76 -20.04
C LEU A 279 -32.91 -0.16 -20.47
N SER A 280 -32.57 -1.22 -21.22
CA SER A 280 -33.54 -2.26 -21.52
C SER A 280 -34.07 -2.92 -20.23
N GLU A 281 -35.24 -3.54 -20.26
CA GLU A 281 -35.81 -4.23 -19.10
C GLU A 281 -34.86 -5.32 -18.57
N ALA A 282 -34.18 -6.04 -19.47
CA ALA A 282 -33.18 -7.05 -19.11
C ALA A 282 -31.95 -6.44 -18.43
N ASP A 283 -31.37 -5.37 -18.99
CA ASP A 283 -30.20 -4.71 -18.39
C ASP A 283 -30.54 -4.02 -17.07
N ALA A 284 -31.76 -3.50 -16.93
CA ALA A 284 -32.22 -2.93 -15.65
C ALA A 284 -32.37 -4.00 -14.56
N ALA A 285 -32.87 -5.19 -14.91
CA ALA A 285 -32.95 -6.33 -14.01
C ALA A 285 -31.55 -6.85 -13.63
N ASP A 286 -30.62 -6.91 -14.57
CA ASP A 286 -29.23 -7.28 -14.32
C ASP A 286 -28.52 -6.23 -13.45
N ALA A 287 -28.80 -4.94 -13.62
CA ALA A 287 -28.26 -3.88 -12.76
C ALA A 287 -28.77 -3.99 -11.31
N GLU A 288 -30.06 -4.27 -11.12
CA GLU A 288 -30.67 -4.51 -9.82
C GLU A 288 -30.05 -5.77 -9.17
N ARG A 289 -29.88 -6.86 -9.92
CA ARG A 289 -29.26 -8.09 -9.46
C ARG A 289 -27.80 -7.91 -9.06
N ALA A 290 -27.02 -7.25 -9.89
CA ALA A 290 -25.62 -6.93 -9.60
C ALA A 290 -25.48 -6.04 -8.36
N ALA A 291 -26.33 -5.04 -8.19
CA ALA A 291 -26.36 -4.18 -7.02
C ALA A 291 -26.66 -4.95 -5.73
N TYR A 292 -27.60 -5.90 -5.79
CA TYR A 292 -27.98 -6.76 -4.67
C TYR A 292 -26.83 -7.66 -4.21
N LEU A 293 -26.07 -8.22 -5.17
CA LEU A 293 -24.96 -9.13 -4.89
C LEU A 293 -23.61 -8.43 -4.65
N ALA A 294 -23.48 -7.14 -5.00
CA ALA A 294 -22.21 -6.44 -5.09
C ALA A 294 -21.37 -6.42 -3.80
N LYS A 295 -21.99 -6.59 -2.64
CA LYS A 295 -21.32 -6.56 -1.33
C LYS A 295 -21.28 -7.93 -0.65
N ALA A 296 -21.92 -8.94 -1.22
CA ALA A 296 -22.09 -10.26 -0.60
C ALA A 296 -20.74 -10.93 -0.28
N ASP A 297 -19.72 -10.69 -1.10
CA ASP A 297 -18.39 -11.27 -0.91
C ASP A 297 -17.62 -10.74 0.30
N LEU A 298 -18.03 -9.61 0.89
CA LEU A 298 -17.37 -9.04 2.07
C LEU A 298 -17.39 -9.96 3.29
N VAL A 299 -18.31 -10.89 3.35
CA VAL A 299 -18.47 -11.85 4.46
C VAL A 299 -18.10 -13.29 4.06
N THR A 300 -17.52 -13.47 2.89
CA THR A 300 -16.94 -14.76 2.47
C THR A 300 -15.58 -14.97 3.12
N ASN A 301 -15.17 -16.23 3.31
CA ASN A 301 -13.92 -16.56 3.96
C ASN A 301 -12.71 -15.98 3.20
N ALA A 302 -12.74 -16.08 1.86
CA ALA A 302 -11.65 -15.56 1.03
C ALA A 302 -11.48 -14.03 1.16
N VAL A 303 -12.56 -13.25 1.15
CA VAL A 303 -12.47 -11.78 1.25
C VAL A 303 -12.17 -11.30 2.66
N VAL A 304 -12.60 -12.03 3.70
CA VAL A 304 -12.23 -11.74 5.09
C VAL A 304 -10.72 -11.84 5.30
N GLU A 305 -10.07 -12.86 4.71
CA GLU A 305 -8.61 -13.02 4.80
C GLU A 305 -7.86 -12.15 3.79
N PHE A 306 -8.36 -12.04 2.55
CA PHE A 306 -7.75 -11.30 1.44
C PHE A 306 -8.66 -10.12 1.05
N THR A 307 -8.69 -9.09 1.86
CA THR A 307 -9.63 -7.95 1.71
C THR A 307 -9.47 -7.17 0.41
N SER A 308 -8.29 -7.21 -0.23
CA SER A 308 -8.01 -6.51 -1.48
C SER A 308 -8.74 -7.09 -2.69
N VAL A 309 -9.16 -8.37 -2.65
CA VAL A 309 -9.87 -9.04 -3.74
C VAL A 309 -11.40 -8.90 -3.65
N GLN A 310 -11.91 -8.02 -2.75
CA GLN A 310 -13.34 -7.72 -2.67
C GLN A 310 -13.88 -7.21 -4.00
N GLY A 311 -15.06 -7.64 -4.37
CA GLY A 311 -15.69 -7.40 -5.68
C GLY A 311 -15.22 -8.38 -6.75
N VAL A 312 -13.92 -8.64 -6.84
CA VAL A 312 -13.36 -9.62 -7.76
C VAL A 312 -13.82 -11.03 -7.38
N MET A 313 -13.69 -11.41 -6.11
CA MET A 313 -14.17 -12.72 -5.65
C MET A 313 -15.68 -12.85 -5.78
N GLY A 314 -16.44 -11.79 -5.50
CA GLY A 314 -17.88 -11.74 -5.74
C GLY A 314 -18.26 -12.06 -7.19
N SER A 315 -17.46 -11.57 -8.16
CA SER A 315 -17.64 -11.89 -9.58
C SER A 315 -17.44 -13.37 -9.89
N TYR A 316 -16.39 -14.00 -9.36
CA TYR A 316 -16.16 -15.44 -9.52
C TYR A 316 -17.28 -16.28 -8.91
N TYR A 317 -17.74 -15.93 -7.72
CA TYR A 317 -18.83 -16.62 -7.05
C TYR A 317 -20.16 -16.44 -7.80
N ALA A 318 -20.44 -15.23 -8.32
CA ALA A 318 -21.63 -14.98 -9.12
C ALA A 318 -21.63 -15.83 -10.40
N ALA A 319 -20.50 -15.85 -11.15
CA ALA A 319 -20.36 -16.68 -12.34
C ALA A 319 -20.52 -18.17 -12.02
N ALA A 320 -19.94 -18.65 -10.93
CA ALA A 320 -20.08 -20.05 -10.48
C ALA A 320 -21.53 -20.43 -10.11
N CYS A 321 -22.34 -19.45 -9.67
CA CYS A 321 -23.75 -19.63 -9.36
C CYS A 321 -24.69 -19.50 -10.59
N GLY A 322 -24.13 -19.22 -11.78
CA GLY A 322 -24.89 -19.10 -13.03
C GLY A 322 -25.50 -17.72 -13.27
N GLU A 323 -25.06 -16.69 -12.58
CA GLU A 323 -25.40 -15.30 -12.91
C GLU A 323 -24.89 -14.94 -14.32
N SER A 324 -25.51 -13.94 -14.96
CA SER A 324 -25.04 -13.49 -16.28
C SER A 324 -23.63 -12.90 -16.22
N ASP A 325 -22.89 -12.98 -17.33
CA ASP A 325 -21.58 -12.36 -17.46
C ASP A 325 -21.61 -10.87 -17.16
N GLN A 326 -22.71 -10.18 -17.48
CA GLN A 326 -22.89 -8.76 -17.20
C GLN A 326 -23.00 -8.49 -15.70
N VAL A 327 -23.79 -9.31 -14.98
CA VAL A 327 -23.93 -9.25 -13.51
C VAL A 327 -22.58 -9.51 -12.85
N ALA A 328 -21.88 -10.57 -13.22
CA ALA A 328 -20.58 -10.92 -12.68
C ALA A 328 -19.55 -9.81 -12.87
N ARG A 329 -19.46 -9.25 -14.10
CA ARG A 329 -18.56 -8.13 -14.40
C ARG A 329 -18.90 -6.87 -13.59
N ALA A 330 -20.19 -6.53 -13.47
CA ALA A 330 -20.61 -5.37 -12.72
C ALA A 330 -20.26 -5.50 -11.23
N ILE A 331 -20.33 -6.71 -10.67
CA ILE A 331 -19.86 -7.00 -9.30
C ILE A 331 -18.37 -6.74 -9.17
N ALA A 332 -17.52 -7.18 -10.14
CA ALA A 332 -16.09 -6.89 -10.10
C ALA A 332 -15.80 -5.39 -10.19
N ASP A 333 -16.53 -4.71 -11.08
CA ASP A 333 -16.23 -3.34 -11.48
C ASP A 333 -16.84 -2.26 -10.56
N HIS A 334 -17.79 -2.59 -9.68
CA HIS A 334 -18.52 -1.56 -8.92
C HIS A 334 -17.64 -0.73 -7.97
N TYR A 335 -16.45 -1.20 -7.61
CA TYR A 335 -15.48 -0.42 -6.86
C TYR A 335 -14.72 0.60 -7.72
N ARG A 336 -14.67 0.41 -9.05
CA ARG A 336 -13.99 1.33 -9.96
C ARG A 336 -14.71 2.68 -10.08
N PRO A 337 -13.97 3.77 -10.36
CA PRO A 337 -12.53 3.88 -10.24
C PRO A 337 -12.10 3.83 -8.76
N ARG A 338 -11.02 3.11 -8.45
CA ARG A 338 -10.53 2.89 -7.08
C ARG A 338 -9.62 4.02 -6.58
N PHE A 339 -8.88 4.63 -7.51
CA PHE A 339 -7.94 5.73 -7.25
C PHE A 339 -8.00 6.76 -8.38
N PRO A 340 -7.40 7.96 -8.22
CA PRO A 340 -7.31 8.94 -9.31
C PRO A 340 -6.53 8.37 -10.50
N GLY A 341 -7.12 8.43 -11.70
CA GLY A 341 -6.54 7.86 -12.92
C GLY A 341 -6.90 6.39 -13.18
N ASP A 342 -7.62 5.72 -12.27
CA ASP A 342 -8.20 4.41 -12.54
C ASP A 342 -9.35 4.54 -13.55
N GLU A 343 -9.45 3.57 -14.45
CA GLU A 343 -10.50 3.54 -15.47
C GLU A 343 -11.88 3.26 -14.86
N PRO A 344 -12.92 3.94 -15.33
CA PRO A 344 -14.30 3.62 -14.95
C PRO A 344 -14.69 2.23 -15.49
N PRO A 345 -15.77 1.61 -14.96
CA PRO A 345 -16.33 0.39 -15.51
C PRO A 345 -16.57 0.50 -17.02
N ALA A 346 -16.25 -0.56 -17.76
CA ALA A 346 -16.38 -0.55 -19.22
C ALA A 346 -17.85 -0.57 -19.70
N SER A 347 -18.74 -1.26 -18.95
CA SER A 347 -20.15 -1.38 -19.29
C SER A 347 -21.03 -0.32 -18.62
N ASP A 348 -22.13 0.05 -19.24
CA ASP A 348 -23.11 0.97 -18.67
C ASP A 348 -23.74 0.41 -17.39
N LEU A 349 -24.01 -0.87 -17.36
CA LEU A 349 -24.48 -1.59 -16.17
C LEU A 349 -23.48 -1.47 -15.02
N GLY A 350 -22.21 -1.73 -15.27
CA GLY A 350 -21.15 -1.56 -14.28
C GLY A 350 -21.04 -0.12 -13.77
N ARG A 351 -21.17 0.88 -14.66
CA ARG A 351 -21.18 2.30 -14.28
C ARG A 351 -22.36 2.69 -13.40
N ILE A 352 -23.55 2.15 -13.68
CA ILE A 352 -24.74 2.36 -12.86
C ILE A 352 -24.53 1.82 -11.45
N VAL A 353 -24.09 0.57 -11.31
CA VAL A 353 -23.87 -0.05 -10.00
C VAL A 353 -22.75 0.67 -9.22
N ALA A 354 -21.66 1.03 -9.91
CA ALA A 354 -20.56 1.78 -9.30
C ALA A 354 -20.99 3.19 -8.86
N THR A 355 -21.85 3.86 -9.64
CA THR A 355 -22.42 5.18 -9.29
C THR A 355 -23.34 5.03 -8.08
N ALA A 356 -24.21 4.03 -8.07
CA ALA A 356 -25.12 3.75 -6.96
C ALA A 356 -24.36 3.52 -5.64
N ASP A 357 -23.30 2.69 -5.63
CA ASP A 357 -22.49 2.45 -4.42
C ASP A 357 -21.84 3.72 -3.88
N LYS A 358 -21.23 4.51 -4.78
CA LYS A 358 -20.57 5.75 -4.37
C LYS A 358 -21.56 6.80 -3.91
N LEU A 359 -22.69 6.92 -4.61
CA LEU A 359 -23.76 7.87 -4.28
C LEU A 359 -24.45 7.50 -2.96
N ALA A 360 -24.73 6.22 -2.70
CA ALA A 360 -25.26 5.73 -1.42
C ALA A 360 -24.38 6.19 -0.24
N THR A 361 -23.08 6.08 -0.38
CA THR A 361 -22.13 6.51 0.65
C THR A 361 -22.13 8.04 0.82
N VAL A 362 -22.06 8.79 -0.29
CA VAL A 362 -22.01 10.27 -0.25
C VAL A 362 -23.30 10.81 0.38
N ARG A 363 -24.46 10.36 -0.08
CA ARG A 363 -25.77 10.80 0.46
C ARG A 363 -25.91 10.50 1.94
N GLY A 364 -25.58 9.27 2.36
CA GLY A 364 -25.70 8.88 3.77
C GLY A 364 -24.85 9.79 4.68
N LEU A 365 -23.60 10.03 4.31
CA LEU A 365 -22.70 10.86 5.12
C LEU A 365 -23.10 12.34 5.13
N PHE A 366 -23.59 12.87 4.00
CA PHE A 366 -24.11 14.26 3.95
C PHE A 366 -25.37 14.41 4.79
N ALA A 367 -26.26 13.41 4.81
CA ALA A 367 -27.47 13.44 5.67
C ALA A 367 -27.13 13.48 7.16
N LEU A 368 -25.98 12.92 7.56
CA LEU A 368 -25.43 13.01 8.92
C LEU A 368 -24.68 14.33 9.21
N GLY A 369 -24.67 15.28 8.27
CA GLY A 369 -23.91 16.52 8.41
C GLY A 369 -22.40 16.34 8.33
N GLN A 370 -21.93 15.16 7.92
CA GLN A 370 -20.51 14.86 7.73
C GLN A 370 -20.02 15.28 6.34
N GLY A 371 -20.35 16.49 5.91
CA GLY A 371 -19.84 17.08 4.68
C GLY A 371 -18.41 17.61 4.85
N PRO A 372 -17.70 17.91 3.73
CA PRO A 372 -16.33 18.37 3.84
C PRO A 372 -16.21 19.77 4.40
N PRO A 373 -15.60 19.95 5.58
CA PRO A 373 -14.57 20.95 5.69
C PRO A 373 -13.31 20.38 6.38
N GLY A 374 -12.27 20.20 5.59
CA GLY A 374 -10.91 19.94 6.09
C GLY A 374 -10.53 18.47 6.26
N PRO A 375 -9.21 18.16 6.20
CA PRO A 375 -8.70 16.83 6.46
C PRO A 375 -8.67 16.52 7.99
N PRO A 376 -8.91 15.24 8.39
CA PRO A 376 -9.23 14.12 7.51
C PRO A 376 -10.74 13.89 7.34
N ALA A 377 -11.24 14.03 6.11
CA ALA A 377 -12.64 13.72 5.82
C ALA A 377 -12.86 12.19 5.95
N PRO A 378 -13.78 11.72 6.81
CA PRO A 378 -14.08 10.31 6.96
C PRO A 378 -14.58 9.72 5.62
N PHE A 379 -14.33 8.43 5.40
CA PHE A 379 -14.80 7.68 4.22
C PHE A 379 -14.34 8.23 2.85
N ALA A 380 -13.26 9.02 2.81
CA ALA A 380 -12.69 9.57 1.59
C ALA A 380 -13.69 10.34 0.69
N LEU A 381 -14.65 11.04 1.29
CA LEU A 381 -15.69 11.82 0.59
C LEU A 381 -15.15 12.72 -0.53
N PRO A 382 -14.08 13.52 -0.34
CA PRO A 382 -13.55 14.37 -1.40
C PRO A 382 -13.08 13.62 -2.63
N ARG A 383 -12.77 12.34 -2.48
CA ARG A 383 -12.32 11.47 -3.59
C ARG A 383 -13.47 10.79 -4.32
N ARG A 384 -14.67 10.73 -3.73
CA ARG A 384 -15.82 10.04 -4.33
C ARG A 384 -16.54 10.88 -5.38
N ALA A 385 -16.67 12.18 -5.17
CA ALA A 385 -17.35 13.08 -6.10
C ALA A 385 -16.67 13.12 -7.49
N PRO A 386 -15.33 13.30 -7.62
CA PRO A 386 -14.68 13.22 -8.91
C PRO A 386 -14.83 11.85 -9.60
N ARG A 387 -14.93 10.77 -8.83
CA ARG A 387 -15.14 9.42 -9.38
C ARG A 387 -16.55 9.25 -9.94
N ILE A 388 -17.56 9.82 -9.28
CA ILE A 388 -18.93 9.87 -9.80
C ILE A 388 -18.95 10.68 -11.11
N ALA A 389 -18.32 11.85 -11.14
CA ALA A 389 -18.22 12.67 -12.35
C ALA A 389 -17.56 11.89 -13.52
N ALA A 390 -16.45 11.24 -13.28
CA ALA A 390 -15.77 10.42 -14.30
C ALA A 390 -16.65 9.29 -14.87
N MET A 391 -17.51 8.70 -14.04
CA MET A 391 -18.45 7.68 -14.52
C MET A 391 -19.57 8.28 -15.36
N LEU A 392 -20.06 9.46 -15.01
CA LEU A 392 -21.08 10.16 -15.77
C LEU A 392 -20.56 10.68 -17.11
N ASP A 393 -19.30 11.14 -17.15
CA ASP A 393 -18.67 11.59 -18.39
C ASP A 393 -18.43 10.43 -19.38
N ALA A 394 -18.21 9.22 -18.85
CA ALA A 394 -17.91 8.02 -19.65
C ALA A 394 -19.14 7.15 -19.96
N GLY A 395 -20.30 7.42 -19.34
CA GLY A 395 -21.43 6.50 -19.31
C GLY A 395 -22.74 7.04 -19.86
N PRO A 396 -23.84 6.33 -19.60
CA PRO A 396 -25.15 6.78 -20.00
C PRO A 396 -25.53 8.09 -19.32
N HIS A 397 -26.32 8.91 -20.02
CA HIS A 397 -26.82 10.15 -19.47
C HIS A 397 -27.80 9.87 -18.32
N VAL A 398 -27.37 10.13 -17.10
CA VAL A 398 -28.22 10.04 -15.89
C VAL A 398 -28.26 11.37 -15.18
N THR A 399 -29.43 11.69 -14.62
CA THR A 399 -29.66 12.89 -13.86
C THR A 399 -29.49 12.62 -12.37
N LEU A 400 -28.41 13.11 -11.76
CA LEU A 400 -28.16 12.86 -10.33
C LEU A 400 -29.14 13.57 -9.39
N ALA A 401 -29.74 14.69 -9.81
CA ALA A 401 -30.58 15.50 -8.95
C ALA A 401 -31.76 14.72 -8.32
N PRO A 402 -32.55 13.93 -9.07
CA PRO A 402 -33.61 13.10 -8.50
C PRO A 402 -33.04 12.00 -7.59
N ALA A 403 -31.93 11.36 -8.02
CA ALA A 403 -31.29 10.32 -7.22
C ALA A 403 -30.72 10.85 -5.89
N ILE A 404 -30.26 12.11 -5.86
CA ILE A 404 -29.79 12.79 -4.63
C ILE A 404 -30.98 13.19 -3.74
N ALA A 405 -32.09 13.62 -4.33
CA ALA A 405 -33.27 14.13 -3.61
C ALA A 405 -34.19 13.04 -3.07
N ALA A 406 -34.10 11.79 -3.56
CA ALA A 406 -34.91 10.69 -3.09
C ALA A 406 -34.75 10.49 -1.57
N PRO A 407 -35.81 10.11 -0.81
CA PRO A 407 -35.68 9.86 0.61
C PRO A 407 -34.57 8.83 0.88
N LEU A 408 -33.80 9.04 1.94
CA LEU A 408 -33.00 7.97 2.55
C LEU A 408 -33.99 7.26 3.48
N ASP A 409 -34.41 6.05 3.13
CA ASP A 409 -35.12 5.21 4.08
C ASP A 409 -34.15 4.87 5.20
N THR A 410 -34.11 5.74 6.21
CA THR A 410 -33.45 5.51 7.49
C THR A 410 -34.58 5.16 8.47
N THR A 411 -34.99 3.93 8.50
CA THR A 411 -35.79 3.38 9.60
C THR A 411 -34.97 2.39 10.37
#